data_395905ffe78b4ee43c3eb34b03a1928c
#
_entry.id   395905ffe78b4ee43c3eb34b03a1928c
#
_cell.length_a   1.000
_cell.length_b   1.000
_cell.length_c   1.000
_cell.angle_alpha   90.00
_cell.angle_beta   90.00
_cell.angle_gamma   90.00
#
_symmetry.space_group_name_H-M   'P 1'
#
loop_
_entity.id
_entity.type
_entity.pdbx_description
1 polymer ?
#
loop_
_entity_poly.entity_id
_entity_poly.type
_entity_poly.pdbx_seq_one_letter_code
_entity_poly.pdbx_strand_id
1 'polypeptide(L)'
;MIVSNLCKQIGDKRILDGVSFVVSDRDKIGLVGTNGVGKSTLLKILSKELEFDSGKINYEGKTIAYLKQEISNDFNDLIICQFVKKECEIDILELEIKELENKLCDSNMDQYNKLLNKYLLLDGYSFEYKLESILNGLNFKKNINVKVGELSGGEKIKILLSILILKNGDILLLDEPTNNLDSDAINWLESYLKSIKKNIIVVSHDEIFLNNIVNKVWELKNGYIFQYNTGYEDYLKQKNREYEQSKFEYIKSIEQRDKIKKQIQIAKEWTNKGNNKKTYNDNDKIANNYAKERTNFGNISKLTNELKNLEIPEFKEKKTLDIFFNFNEEKSNKDIFLDNLSIGYNKNILCKNLNLIIPFGSSVNIVGSNGSGKSTLLKTILGIINPISGIVNIGSGVRFGYISQNTLEENIDESIYSYLVYGINKIDKSKVFMLMNKIGINNEDKNKLYSTLSPGERTRVNIAKLALNNVNVLILDEVTNHLDSEALELIYELIKVFKGTIISVSHNRKYNEILNPNITFNLNKDVNKDFK
;
A
#
# COMPACT_ATOMS: atom_id res chain seq x y z
N MET A 1 -16.99 6.46 21.56
CA MET A 1 -15.80 5.72 22.05
C MET A 1 -14.70 6.73 22.31
N ILE A 2 -14.08 6.67 23.49
CA ILE A 2 -13.01 7.59 23.90
C ILE A 2 -11.76 6.79 24.23
N VAL A 3 -10.63 7.17 23.63
CA VAL A 3 -9.31 6.60 23.90
C VAL A 3 -8.43 7.69 24.51
N SER A 4 -7.73 7.39 25.61
CA SER A 4 -6.90 8.34 26.33
C SER A 4 -5.53 7.74 26.67
N ASN A 5 -4.46 8.43 26.25
CA ASN A 5 -3.06 8.12 26.53
C ASN A 5 -2.68 6.64 26.28
N LEU A 6 -3.15 6.08 25.16
CA LEU A 6 -2.90 4.70 24.80
C LEU A 6 -1.45 4.50 24.37
N CYS A 7 -0.75 3.58 25.03
CA CYS A 7 0.63 3.21 24.71
C CYS A 7 0.73 1.71 24.40
N LYS A 8 1.58 1.37 23.44
CA LYS A 8 1.92 -0.02 23.09
C LYS A 8 3.34 -0.12 22.61
N GLN A 9 4.07 -1.06 23.20
CA GLN A 9 5.43 -1.45 22.79
C GLN A 9 5.42 -2.89 22.26
N ILE A 10 6.18 -3.15 21.23
CA ILE A 10 6.41 -4.50 20.68
C ILE A 10 7.91 -4.69 20.54
N GLY A 11 8.48 -5.60 21.34
CA GLY A 11 9.94 -5.70 21.49
C GLY A 11 10.52 -4.39 22.01
N ASP A 12 11.57 -3.88 21.38
CA ASP A 12 12.21 -2.61 21.75
C ASP A 12 11.55 -1.39 21.10
N LYS A 13 10.55 -1.58 20.23
CA LYS A 13 9.94 -0.50 19.47
C LYS A 13 8.62 -0.05 20.09
N ARG A 14 8.54 1.24 20.43
CA ARG A 14 7.29 1.88 20.83
C ARG A 14 6.43 2.14 19.58
N ILE A 15 5.29 1.48 19.49
CA ILE A 15 4.36 1.54 18.35
C ILE A 15 3.33 2.64 18.52
N LEU A 16 2.77 2.76 19.75
CA LEU A 16 1.83 3.81 20.13
C LEU A 16 2.39 4.53 21.34
N ASP A 17 2.35 5.86 21.35
CA ASP A 17 2.95 6.70 22.38
C ASP A 17 1.97 7.80 22.84
N GLY A 18 1.12 7.48 23.83
CA GLY A 18 0.16 8.42 24.38
C GLY A 18 -0.97 8.80 23.43
N VAL A 19 -1.40 7.89 22.57
CA VAL A 19 -2.46 8.12 21.57
C VAL A 19 -3.79 8.43 22.25
N SER A 20 -4.42 9.55 21.84
CA SER A 20 -5.72 9.99 22.37
C SER A 20 -6.63 10.48 21.26
N PHE A 21 -7.88 10.00 21.25
CA PHE A 21 -8.89 10.40 20.27
C PHE A 21 -10.31 10.10 20.73
N VAL A 22 -11.27 10.70 20.04
CA VAL A 22 -12.70 10.48 20.25
C VAL A 22 -13.36 10.11 18.93
N VAL A 23 -14.13 9.02 18.92
CA VAL A 23 -14.97 8.61 17.81
C VAL A 23 -16.40 9.07 18.10
N SER A 24 -16.85 10.06 17.38
CA SER A 24 -18.22 10.60 17.48
C SER A 24 -19.18 9.76 16.64
N ASP A 25 -20.50 9.98 16.82
CA ASP A 25 -21.49 9.23 16.07
C ASP A 25 -21.42 9.50 14.55
N ARG A 26 -21.52 8.44 13.78
CA ARG A 26 -21.45 8.43 12.31
C ARG A 26 -20.10 8.85 11.74
N ASP A 27 -19.04 8.85 12.55
CA ASP A 27 -17.71 9.07 12.04
C ASP A 27 -17.26 7.92 11.14
N LYS A 28 -16.82 8.26 9.93
CA LYS A 28 -16.20 7.33 8.99
C LYS A 28 -14.75 7.77 8.79
N ILE A 29 -13.86 7.09 9.48
CA ILE A 29 -12.47 7.51 9.67
C ILE A 29 -11.55 6.65 8.82
N GLY A 30 -10.74 7.29 7.98
CA GLY A 30 -9.62 6.65 7.28
C GLY A 30 -8.36 6.70 8.13
N LEU A 31 -7.85 5.56 8.59
CA LEU A 31 -6.59 5.47 9.32
C LEU A 31 -5.44 5.23 8.34
N VAL A 32 -4.61 6.24 8.14
CA VAL A 32 -3.51 6.23 7.18
C VAL A 32 -2.15 6.31 7.87
N GLY A 33 -1.09 5.93 7.16
CA GLY A 33 0.29 5.94 7.65
C GLY A 33 1.14 4.89 6.93
N THR A 34 2.46 4.96 7.05
CA THR A 34 3.39 4.00 6.44
C THR A 34 3.18 2.57 6.95
N ASN A 35 3.61 1.57 6.18
CA ASN A 35 3.53 0.19 6.62
C ASN A 35 4.41 -0.03 7.86
N GLY A 36 3.93 -0.88 8.79
CA GLY A 36 4.63 -1.16 10.04
C GLY A 36 4.58 -0.02 11.09
N VAL A 37 3.82 1.07 10.85
CA VAL A 37 3.68 2.17 11.83
C VAL A 37 2.75 1.82 12.99
N GLY A 38 1.94 0.75 12.87
CA GLY A 38 1.05 0.28 13.94
C GLY A 38 -0.45 0.44 13.67
N LYS A 39 -0.88 0.65 12.41
CA LYS A 39 -2.30 0.77 12.05
C LYS A 39 -3.11 -0.46 12.48
N SER A 40 -2.71 -1.66 12.04
CA SER A 40 -3.35 -2.93 12.40
C SER A 40 -3.25 -3.23 13.90
N THR A 41 -2.13 -2.85 14.54
CA THR A 41 -1.94 -2.96 15.99
C THR A 41 -2.99 -2.14 16.74
N LEU A 42 -3.23 -0.90 16.32
CA LEU A 42 -4.28 -0.06 16.90
C LEU A 42 -5.66 -0.70 16.72
N LEU A 43 -6.00 -1.19 15.52
CA LEU A 43 -7.29 -1.84 15.29
C LEU A 43 -7.46 -3.09 16.16
N LYS A 44 -6.42 -3.93 16.31
CA LYS A 44 -6.43 -5.12 17.18
C LYS A 44 -6.59 -4.76 18.67
N ILE A 45 -6.02 -3.65 19.11
CA ILE A 45 -6.22 -3.17 20.49
C ILE A 45 -7.67 -2.69 20.68
N LEU A 46 -8.21 -1.94 19.72
CA LEU A 46 -9.60 -1.47 19.75
C LEU A 46 -10.62 -2.62 19.71
N SER A 47 -10.30 -3.71 18.99
CA SER A 47 -11.13 -4.92 18.94
C SER A 47 -10.96 -5.83 20.15
N LYS A 48 -10.05 -5.53 21.07
CA LYS A 48 -9.68 -6.35 22.24
C LYS A 48 -8.96 -7.67 21.87
N GLU A 49 -8.45 -7.80 20.66
CA GLU A 49 -7.61 -8.95 20.28
C GLU A 49 -6.16 -8.82 20.78
N LEU A 50 -5.72 -7.60 21.08
CA LEU A 50 -4.39 -7.31 21.59
C LEU A 50 -4.49 -6.41 22.82
N GLU A 51 -3.76 -6.74 23.88
CA GLU A 51 -3.64 -5.91 25.08
C GLU A 51 -2.72 -4.71 24.83
N PHE A 52 -3.00 -3.60 25.52
CA PHE A 52 -2.18 -2.39 25.55
C PHE A 52 -1.43 -2.27 26.86
N ASP A 53 -0.32 -1.51 26.88
CA ASP A 53 0.57 -1.44 28.04
C ASP A 53 0.09 -0.38 29.05
N SER A 54 -0.44 0.74 28.57
CA SER A 54 -1.00 1.81 29.40
C SER A 54 -2.03 2.63 28.65
N GLY A 55 -2.87 3.36 29.40
CA GLY A 55 -3.95 4.19 28.86
C GLY A 55 -5.33 3.70 29.28
N LYS A 56 -6.36 4.24 28.64
CA LYS A 56 -7.77 3.87 28.89
C LYS A 56 -8.58 3.90 27.59
N ILE A 57 -9.47 2.91 27.43
CA ILE A 57 -10.44 2.86 26.33
C ILE A 57 -11.84 2.76 26.95
N ASN A 58 -12.69 3.76 26.68
CA ASN A 58 -14.08 3.75 27.06
C ASN A 58 -14.95 3.54 25.81
N TYR A 59 -15.62 2.42 25.74
CA TYR A 59 -16.46 2.06 24.60
C TYR A 59 -17.87 2.68 24.67
N GLU A 60 -18.26 3.28 25.81
CA GLU A 60 -19.59 3.89 26.02
C GLU A 60 -20.75 2.94 25.71
N GLY A 61 -20.60 1.65 26.00
CA GLY A 61 -21.58 0.60 25.72
C GLY A 61 -21.67 0.17 24.27
N LYS A 62 -20.86 0.74 23.37
CA LYS A 62 -20.85 0.39 21.92
C LYS A 62 -20.17 -0.95 21.68
N THR A 63 -20.75 -1.74 20.79
CA THR A 63 -20.19 -3.01 20.32
C THR A 63 -19.24 -2.79 19.15
N ILE A 64 -18.21 -3.62 19.06
CA ILE A 64 -17.21 -3.54 18.00
C ILE A 64 -17.27 -4.79 17.13
N ALA A 65 -17.29 -4.61 15.83
CA ALA A 65 -17.05 -5.67 14.86
C ALA A 65 -15.74 -5.40 14.12
N TYR A 66 -14.82 -6.37 14.15
CA TYR A 66 -13.50 -6.27 13.52
C TYR A 66 -13.36 -7.28 12.39
N LEU A 67 -12.84 -6.83 11.25
CA LEU A 67 -12.51 -7.68 10.13
C LEU A 67 -11.20 -8.39 10.42
N LYS A 68 -11.27 -9.69 10.71
CA LYS A 68 -10.10 -10.55 10.85
C LYS A 68 -9.37 -10.67 9.50
N GLN A 69 -8.05 -10.80 9.52
CA GLN A 69 -7.25 -10.93 8.30
C GLN A 69 -7.26 -12.33 7.72
N GLU A 70 -7.37 -13.36 8.58
CA GLU A 70 -7.30 -14.76 8.20
C GLU A 70 -8.32 -15.60 8.96
N ILE A 71 -8.70 -16.73 8.37
CA ILE A 71 -9.49 -17.78 9.00
C ILE A 71 -8.52 -18.84 9.54
N SER A 72 -8.66 -19.21 10.83
CA SER A 72 -7.86 -20.31 11.41
C SER A 72 -8.08 -21.62 10.65
N ASN A 73 -7.01 -22.40 10.51
CA ASN A 73 -7.05 -23.71 9.86
C ASN A 73 -7.98 -24.70 10.57
N ASP A 74 -8.29 -24.48 11.84
CA ASP A 74 -9.19 -25.32 12.63
C ASP A 74 -10.63 -25.36 12.07
N PHE A 75 -10.99 -24.38 11.24
CA PHE A 75 -12.31 -24.27 10.63
C PHE A 75 -12.39 -24.84 9.20
N ASN A 76 -11.31 -25.39 8.66
CA ASN A 76 -11.25 -25.87 7.27
C ASN A 76 -12.29 -26.95 6.95
N ASP A 77 -12.66 -27.78 7.90
CA ASP A 77 -13.63 -28.87 7.72
C ASP A 77 -15.10 -28.44 7.87
N LEU A 78 -15.36 -27.26 8.41
CA LEU A 78 -16.71 -26.73 8.54
C LEU A 78 -17.23 -26.21 7.19
N ILE A 79 -18.54 -26.36 6.96
CA ILE A 79 -19.20 -25.65 5.85
C ILE A 79 -19.35 -24.16 6.18
N ILE A 80 -19.38 -23.34 5.13
CA ILE A 80 -19.43 -21.88 5.27
C ILE A 80 -20.55 -21.43 6.21
N CYS A 81 -21.76 -21.96 6.03
CA CYS A 81 -22.92 -21.60 6.86
C CYS A 81 -22.68 -21.88 8.35
N GLN A 82 -22.15 -23.07 8.69
CA GLN A 82 -21.84 -23.44 10.08
C GLN A 82 -20.73 -22.54 10.67
N PHE A 83 -19.68 -22.26 9.89
CA PHE A 83 -18.59 -21.40 10.32
C PHE A 83 -19.10 -19.98 10.62
N VAL A 84 -19.94 -19.41 9.74
CA VAL A 84 -20.47 -18.05 9.92
C VAL A 84 -21.44 -17.99 11.10
N LYS A 85 -22.30 -19.00 11.29
CA LYS A 85 -23.20 -19.10 12.47
C LYS A 85 -22.38 -19.15 13.77
N LYS A 86 -21.28 -19.94 13.78
CA LYS A 86 -20.38 -20.05 14.94
C LYS A 86 -19.68 -18.73 15.26
N GLU A 87 -19.14 -18.04 14.26
CA GLU A 87 -18.49 -16.73 14.46
C GLU A 87 -19.48 -15.64 14.89
N CYS A 88 -20.75 -15.76 14.53
CA CYS A 88 -21.83 -14.86 14.95
C CYS A 88 -22.57 -15.33 16.23
N GLU A 89 -22.15 -16.41 16.87
CA GLU A 89 -22.76 -17.01 18.09
C GLU A 89 -24.24 -17.43 17.90
N ILE A 90 -24.69 -17.60 16.66
CA ILE A 90 -26.05 -18.03 16.34
C ILE A 90 -26.25 -19.51 16.66
N ASP A 91 -25.24 -20.35 16.38
CA ASP A 91 -25.27 -21.79 16.65
C ASP A 91 -25.46 -22.10 18.15
N ILE A 92 -24.79 -21.35 19.03
CA ILE A 92 -24.92 -21.49 20.49
C ILE A 92 -26.34 -21.13 20.92
N LEU A 93 -26.89 -20.03 20.40
CA LEU A 93 -28.26 -19.63 20.70
C LEU A 93 -29.29 -20.65 20.19
N GLU A 94 -29.10 -21.21 18.99
CA GLU A 94 -29.95 -22.27 18.44
C GLU A 94 -29.93 -23.52 19.31
N LEU A 95 -28.78 -23.92 19.85
CA LEU A 95 -28.63 -25.07 20.75
C LEU A 95 -29.29 -24.81 22.10
N GLU A 96 -29.01 -23.65 22.73
CA GLU A 96 -29.61 -23.28 24.04
C GLU A 96 -31.12 -23.18 23.96
N ILE A 97 -31.68 -22.59 22.89
CA ILE A 97 -33.12 -22.51 22.66
C ILE A 97 -33.72 -23.90 22.55
N LYS A 98 -33.14 -24.82 21.73
CA LYS A 98 -33.60 -26.20 21.59
C LYS A 98 -33.54 -26.99 22.89
N GLU A 99 -32.51 -26.81 23.69
CA GLU A 99 -32.41 -27.49 24.99
C GLU A 99 -33.50 -27.06 25.96
N LEU A 100 -33.82 -25.75 25.98
CA LEU A 100 -34.89 -25.22 26.80
C LEU A 100 -36.29 -25.61 26.29
N GLU A 101 -36.49 -25.65 24.96
CA GLU A 101 -37.74 -26.13 24.34
C GLU A 101 -38.08 -27.57 24.80
N ASN A 102 -37.08 -28.45 24.86
CA ASN A 102 -37.27 -29.82 25.29
C ASN A 102 -37.52 -29.99 26.80
N LYS A 103 -37.26 -28.94 27.61
CA LYS A 103 -37.39 -28.94 29.09
C LYS A 103 -38.23 -27.80 29.58
N LEU A 104 -39.19 -27.30 28.77
CA LEU A 104 -39.93 -26.09 29.05
C LEU A 104 -40.82 -26.32 30.30
N CYS A 105 -40.67 -25.40 31.27
CA CYS A 105 -41.44 -25.34 32.49
C CYS A 105 -41.53 -23.88 32.97
N ASP A 106 -42.47 -23.59 33.85
CA ASP A 106 -42.72 -22.21 34.33
C ASP A 106 -41.44 -21.55 34.91
N SER A 107 -40.51 -22.36 35.48
CA SER A 107 -39.30 -21.84 36.09
C SER A 107 -38.22 -21.40 35.08
N ASN A 108 -38.26 -21.86 33.82
CA ASN A 108 -37.25 -21.50 32.80
C ASN A 108 -37.84 -20.68 31.61
N MET A 109 -39.13 -20.36 31.66
CA MET A 109 -39.82 -19.61 30.62
C MET A 109 -39.20 -18.20 30.39
N ASP A 110 -38.80 -17.51 31.44
CA ASP A 110 -38.14 -16.20 31.35
C ASP A 110 -36.78 -16.31 30.66
N GLN A 111 -36.03 -17.37 30.89
CA GLN A 111 -34.75 -17.62 30.24
C GLN A 111 -34.94 -17.92 28.75
N TYR A 112 -35.89 -18.78 28.42
CA TYR A 112 -36.28 -19.08 27.05
C TYR A 112 -36.66 -17.82 26.27
N ASN A 113 -37.56 -16.98 26.84
CA ASN A 113 -37.96 -15.72 26.22
C ASN A 113 -36.80 -14.74 26.01
N LYS A 114 -35.86 -14.67 26.92
CA LYS A 114 -34.63 -13.84 26.76
C LYS A 114 -33.75 -14.32 25.61
N LEU A 115 -33.53 -15.63 25.49
CA LEU A 115 -32.75 -16.20 24.39
C LEU A 115 -33.46 -16.04 23.05
N LEU A 116 -34.77 -16.29 23.02
CA LEU A 116 -35.57 -16.12 21.81
C LEU A 116 -35.58 -14.66 21.35
N ASN A 117 -35.72 -13.69 22.28
CA ASN A 117 -35.60 -12.27 21.94
C ASN A 117 -34.21 -11.91 21.40
N LYS A 118 -33.12 -12.46 21.98
CA LYS A 118 -31.76 -12.27 21.46
C LYS A 118 -31.60 -12.86 20.06
N TYR A 119 -32.14 -14.04 19.81
CA TYR A 119 -32.14 -14.69 18.50
C TYR A 119 -32.92 -13.90 17.45
N LEU A 120 -34.06 -13.32 17.83
CA LEU A 120 -34.87 -12.44 16.97
C LEU A 120 -34.12 -11.13 16.65
N LEU A 121 -33.47 -10.51 17.64
CA LEU A 121 -32.66 -9.31 17.45
C LEU A 121 -31.47 -9.52 16.51
N LEU A 122 -30.94 -10.73 16.47
CA LEU A 122 -29.89 -11.13 15.53
C LEU A 122 -30.44 -11.64 14.19
N ASP A 123 -31.77 -11.52 13.98
CA ASP A 123 -32.43 -12.01 12.77
C ASP A 123 -32.21 -13.51 12.51
N GLY A 124 -32.11 -14.34 13.55
CA GLY A 124 -31.74 -15.74 13.47
C GLY A 124 -32.51 -16.56 12.45
N TYR A 125 -33.83 -16.36 12.33
CA TYR A 125 -34.66 -17.07 11.35
C TYR A 125 -34.35 -16.69 9.89
N SER A 126 -33.85 -15.50 9.63
CA SER A 126 -33.50 -15.03 8.28
C SER A 126 -31.97 -15.00 8.05
N PHE A 127 -31.20 -15.58 8.96
CA PHE A 127 -29.75 -15.48 8.96
C PHE A 127 -29.11 -16.03 7.68
N GLU A 128 -29.51 -17.23 7.24
CA GLU A 128 -28.98 -17.85 6.02
C GLU A 128 -29.31 -17.03 4.78
N TYR A 129 -30.53 -16.53 4.68
CA TYR A 129 -30.95 -15.65 3.58
C TYR A 129 -30.14 -14.35 3.54
N LYS A 130 -29.89 -13.74 4.72
CA LYS A 130 -29.04 -12.55 4.83
C LYS A 130 -27.59 -12.84 4.43
N LEU A 131 -27.05 -13.97 4.88
CA LEU A 131 -25.71 -14.42 4.50
C LEU A 131 -25.60 -14.56 2.98
N GLU A 132 -26.55 -15.26 2.34
CA GLU A 132 -26.56 -15.42 0.89
C GLU A 132 -26.69 -14.08 0.16
N SER A 133 -27.56 -13.19 0.65
CA SER A 133 -27.74 -11.85 0.06
C SER A 133 -26.44 -11.04 0.10
N ILE A 134 -25.70 -11.04 1.23
CA ILE A 134 -24.43 -10.35 1.38
C ILE A 134 -23.37 -10.99 0.47
N LEU A 135 -23.29 -12.31 0.43
CA LEU A 135 -22.33 -13.05 -0.40
C LEU A 135 -22.58 -12.81 -1.90
N ASN A 136 -23.85 -12.76 -2.32
CA ASN A 136 -24.22 -12.41 -3.68
C ASN A 136 -23.77 -10.98 -4.03
N GLY A 137 -23.99 -10.02 -3.12
CA GLY A 137 -23.49 -8.65 -3.28
C GLY A 137 -21.98 -8.59 -3.41
N LEU A 138 -21.25 -9.41 -2.68
CA LEU A 138 -19.78 -9.55 -2.78
C LEU A 138 -19.35 -10.39 -3.99
N ASN A 139 -20.24 -10.74 -4.92
CA ASN A 139 -19.97 -11.57 -6.09
C ASN A 139 -19.31 -12.92 -5.72
N PHE A 140 -19.84 -13.57 -4.67
CA PHE A 140 -19.43 -14.90 -4.26
C PHE A 140 -20.23 -15.95 -5.04
N LYS A 141 -19.55 -16.89 -5.72
CA LYS A 141 -20.20 -17.80 -6.69
C LYS A 141 -20.44 -19.21 -6.16
N LYS A 142 -19.83 -19.56 -5.03
CA LYS A 142 -19.97 -20.91 -4.45
C LYS A 142 -21.18 -20.99 -3.53
N ASN A 143 -21.70 -22.22 -3.32
CA ASN A 143 -22.77 -22.48 -2.37
C ASN A 143 -22.26 -22.35 -0.93
N ILE A 144 -23.11 -21.89 0.00
CA ILE A 144 -22.79 -21.76 1.43
C ILE A 144 -22.55 -23.12 2.12
N ASN A 145 -22.85 -24.24 1.45
CA ASN A 145 -22.60 -25.60 1.94
C ASN A 145 -21.22 -26.15 1.57
N VAL A 146 -20.36 -25.37 0.91
CA VAL A 146 -18.97 -25.74 0.59
C VAL A 146 -18.11 -25.61 1.85
N LYS A 147 -17.08 -26.44 1.99
CA LYS A 147 -16.13 -26.38 3.10
C LYS A 147 -15.24 -25.13 3.02
N VAL A 148 -14.94 -24.53 4.16
CA VAL A 148 -14.07 -23.35 4.28
C VAL A 148 -12.66 -23.62 3.74
N GLY A 149 -12.15 -24.85 3.90
CA GLY A 149 -10.84 -25.27 3.37
C GLY A 149 -10.73 -25.26 1.85
N GLU A 150 -11.86 -25.34 1.12
CA GLU A 150 -11.91 -25.32 -0.34
C GLU A 150 -11.95 -23.90 -0.94
N LEU A 151 -11.90 -22.88 -0.08
CA LEU A 151 -11.98 -21.49 -0.49
C LEU A 151 -10.60 -20.93 -0.84
N SER A 152 -10.55 -20.17 -1.91
CA SER A 152 -9.40 -19.31 -2.23
C SER A 152 -9.26 -18.17 -1.22
N GLY A 153 -8.07 -17.54 -1.15
CA GLY A 153 -7.83 -16.40 -0.26
C GLY A 153 -8.85 -15.27 -0.42
N GLY A 154 -9.16 -14.88 -1.66
CA GLY A 154 -10.17 -13.85 -1.92
C GLY A 154 -11.58 -14.27 -1.52
N GLU A 155 -11.95 -15.55 -1.66
CA GLU A 155 -13.25 -16.07 -1.19
C GLU A 155 -13.33 -16.06 0.33
N LYS A 156 -12.24 -16.38 1.04
CA LYS A 156 -12.16 -16.31 2.51
C LYS A 156 -12.41 -14.88 3.01
N ILE A 157 -11.84 -13.87 2.35
CA ILE A 157 -12.07 -12.46 2.70
C ILE A 157 -13.55 -12.08 2.53
N LYS A 158 -14.22 -12.54 1.46
CA LYS A 158 -15.66 -12.30 1.28
C LYS A 158 -16.49 -12.90 2.42
N ILE A 159 -16.13 -14.08 2.91
CA ILE A 159 -16.77 -14.68 4.09
C ILE A 159 -16.52 -13.85 5.35
N LEU A 160 -15.27 -13.43 5.60
CA LEU A 160 -14.95 -12.60 6.76
C LEU A 160 -15.68 -11.25 6.74
N LEU A 161 -15.82 -10.63 5.57
CA LEU A 161 -16.65 -9.43 5.40
C LEU A 161 -18.12 -9.70 5.69
N SER A 162 -18.66 -10.86 5.27
CA SER A 162 -20.05 -11.21 5.57
C SER A 162 -20.28 -11.38 7.09
N ILE A 163 -19.31 -11.99 7.79
CA ILE A 163 -19.34 -12.11 9.26
C ILE A 163 -19.32 -10.72 9.92
N LEU A 164 -18.43 -9.82 9.48
CA LEU A 164 -18.37 -8.45 9.99
C LEU A 164 -19.72 -7.73 9.88
N ILE A 165 -20.37 -7.86 8.72
CA ILE A 165 -21.65 -7.22 8.42
C ILE A 165 -22.77 -7.83 9.28
N LEU A 166 -22.80 -9.17 9.40
CA LEU A 166 -23.81 -9.90 10.18
C LEU A 166 -23.68 -9.67 11.68
N LYS A 167 -22.47 -9.54 12.22
CA LYS A 167 -22.23 -9.20 13.64
C LYS A 167 -22.82 -7.85 14.04
N ASN A 168 -23.12 -7.00 13.07
CA ASN A 168 -23.88 -5.76 13.23
C ASN A 168 -23.38 -4.82 14.33
N GLY A 169 -22.06 -4.77 14.60
CA GLY A 169 -21.47 -3.90 15.61
C GLY A 169 -21.75 -2.40 15.39
N ASP A 170 -21.72 -1.60 16.46
CA ASP A 170 -21.89 -0.13 16.39
C ASP A 170 -20.67 0.56 15.77
N ILE A 171 -19.50 -0.04 15.92
CA ILE A 171 -18.24 0.43 15.35
C ILE A 171 -17.67 -0.70 14.49
N LEU A 172 -17.47 -0.43 13.21
CA LEU A 172 -16.82 -1.36 12.28
C LEU A 172 -15.35 -1.01 12.12
N LEU A 173 -14.48 -1.97 12.38
CA LEU A 173 -13.04 -1.85 12.19
C LEU A 173 -12.65 -2.70 10.97
N LEU A 174 -12.11 -2.06 9.93
CA LEU A 174 -11.78 -2.68 8.66
C LEU A 174 -10.28 -2.51 8.40
N ASP A 175 -9.55 -3.62 8.31
CA ASP A 175 -8.13 -3.63 7.97
C ASP A 175 -7.92 -4.17 6.56
N GLU A 176 -7.60 -3.28 5.61
CA GLU A 176 -7.40 -3.56 4.19
C GLU A 176 -8.55 -4.36 3.54
N PRO A 177 -9.81 -3.91 3.65
CA PRO A 177 -10.98 -4.69 3.20
C PRO A 177 -11.05 -4.85 1.68
N THR A 178 -10.33 -4.04 0.92
CA THR A 178 -10.31 -4.06 -0.55
C THR A 178 -9.33 -5.07 -1.13
N ASN A 179 -8.40 -5.59 -0.31
CA ASN A 179 -7.42 -6.55 -0.77
C ASN A 179 -8.09 -7.84 -1.26
N ASN A 180 -7.63 -8.35 -2.40
CA ASN A 180 -8.15 -9.57 -3.04
C ASN A 180 -9.66 -9.54 -3.39
N LEU A 181 -10.31 -8.37 -3.42
CA LEU A 181 -11.66 -8.19 -3.94
C LEU A 181 -11.61 -7.79 -5.42
N ASP A 182 -12.59 -8.27 -6.19
CA ASP A 182 -12.82 -7.79 -7.55
C ASP A 182 -13.58 -6.45 -7.54
N SER A 183 -13.57 -5.75 -8.66
CA SER A 183 -14.16 -4.40 -8.78
C SER A 183 -15.65 -4.37 -8.40
N ASP A 184 -16.41 -5.43 -8.69
CA ASP A 184 -17.85 -5.50 -8.39
C ASP A 184 -18.06 -5.60 -6.87
N ALA A 185 -17.26 -6.43 -6.19
CA ALA A 185 -17.31 -6.57 -4.73
C ALA A 185 -16.89 -5.27 -4.02
N ILE A 186 -15.86 -4.56 -4.53
CA ILE A 186 -15.46 -3.25 -3.99
C ILE A 186 -16.59 -2.23 -4.14
N ASN A 187 -17.23 -2.13 -5.32
CA ASN A 187 -18.35 -1.22 -5.56
C ASN A 187 -19.54 -1.49 -4.63
N TRP A 188 -19.87 -2.77 -4.43
CA TRP A 188 -20.92 -3.16 -3.52
C TRP A 188 -20.57 -2.79 -2.07
N LEU A 189 -19.34 -3.09 -1.62
CA LEU A 189 -18.88 -2.77 -0.26
C LEU A 189 -18.91 -1.25 -0.01
N GLU A 190 -18.45 -0.44 -0.97
CA GLU A 190 -18.57 1.02 -0.88
C GLU A 190 -20.02 1.48 -0.71
N SER A 191 -20.92 0.95 -1.54
CA SER A 191 -22.33 1.31 -1.48
C SER A 191 -22.95 0.94 -0.13
N TYR A 192 -22.60 -0.24 0.39
CA TYR A 192 -23.03 -0.70 1.70
C TYR A 192 -22.50 0.22 2.81
N LEU A 193 -21.17 0.47 2.85
CA LEU A 193 -20.55 1.30 3.89
C LEU A 193 -21.00 2.76 3.83
N LYS A 194 -21.39 3.27 2.64
CA LYS A 194 -22.02 4.59 2.51
C LYS A 194 -23.41 4.65 3.12
N SER A 195 -24.22 3.59 2.94
CA SER A 195 -25.61 3.55 3.37
C SER A 195 -25.78 3.44 4.88
N ILE A 196 -24.85 2.78 5.57
CA ILE A 196 -24.95 2.56 7.01
C ILE A 196 -24.61 3.80 7.83
N LYS A 197 -25.38 4.01 8.93
CA LYS A 197 -25.18 5.14 9.86
C LYS A 197 -24.35 4.77 11.08
N LYS A 198 -23.38 3.87 10.90
CA LYS A 198 -22.49 3.38 11.96
C LYS A 198 -21.15 4.10 11.92
N ASN A 199 -20.39 3.95 13.00
CA ASN A 199 -19.01 4.38 13.04
C ASN A 199 -18.13 3.39 12.27
N ILE A 200 -17.21 3.90 11.48
CA ILE A 200 -16.28 3.09 10.69
C ILE A 200 -14.87 3.61 10.93
N ILE A 201 -13.93 2.71 11.21
CA ILE A 201 -12.50 3.00 11.13
C ILE A 201 -11.93 2.04 10.11
N VAL A 202 -11.41 2.58 9.02
CA VAL A 202 -10.88 1.78 7.91
C VAL A 202 -9.43 2.11 7.62
N VAL A 203 -8.63 1.06 7.48
CA VAL A 203 -7.27 1.12 6.91
C VAL A 203 -7.39 0.64 5.48
N SER A 204 -6.96 1.41 4.50
CA SER A 204 -6.86 0.98 3.11
C SER A 204 -5.80 1.78 2.36
N HIS A 205 -5.21 1.15 1.36
CA HIS A 205 -4.32 1.78 0.38
C HIS A 205 -5.06 2.18 -0.91
N ASP A 206 -6.35 1.86 -1.03
CA ASP A 206 -7.21 2.32 -2.13
C ASP A 206 -7.72 3.73 -1.85
N GLU A 207 -7.09 4.73 -2.49
CA GLU A 207 -7.42 6.14 -2.30
C GLU A 207 -8.85 6.47 -2.75
N ILE A 208 -9.34 5.84 -3.82
CA ILE A 208 -10.71 6.08 -4.34
C ILE A 208 -11.73 5.51 -3.35
N PHE A 209 -11.45 4.32 -2.79
CA PHE A 209 -12.27 3.72 -1.76
C PHE A 209 -12.36 4.62 -0.51
N LEU A 210 -11.20 5.12 -0.02
CA LEU A 210 -11.17 6.05 1.10
C LEU A 210 -11.93 7.34 0.78
N ASN A 211 -11.67 7.94 -0.38
CA ASN A 211 -12.35 9.18 -0.78
C ASN A 211 -13.87 9.04 -0.85
N ASN A 212 -14.34 7.85 -1.24
CA ASN A 212 -15.77 7.57 -1.34
C ASN A 212 -16.48 7.37 -0.01
N ILE A 213 -15.79 6.97 1.06
CA ILE A 213 -16.40 6.52 2.31
C ILE A 213 -16.11 7.46 3.47
N VAL A 214 -14.85 7.95 3.59
CA VAL A 214 -14.41 8.61 4.82
C VAL A 214 -14.78 10.09 4.86
N ASN A 215 -15.11 10.57 6.06
CA ASN A 215 -15.35 11.99 6.33
C ASN A 215 -14.29 12.62 7.24
N LYS A 216 -13.42 11.79 7.84
CA LYS A 216 -12.28 12.18 8.65
C LYS A 216 -11.07 11.33 8.33
N VAL A 217 -9.88 11.87 8.42
CA VAL A 217 -8.63 11.13 8.24
C VAL A 217 -7.78 11.24 9.50
N TRP A 218 -7.27 10.10 9.95
CA TRP A 218 -6.29 10.01 11.02
C TRP A 218 -4.98 9.48 10.46
N GLU A 219 -3.93 10.27 10.59
CA GLU A 219 -2.58 9.88 10.21
C GLU A 219 -1.82 9.37 11.42
N LEU A 220 -1.45 8.09 11.42
CA LEU A 220 -0.56 7.51 12.43
C LEU A 220 0.89 7.68 11.98
N LYS A 221 1.67 8.46 12.73
CA LYS A 221 3.07 8.76 12.43
C LYS A 221 3.88 8.85 13.72
N ASN A 222 5.00 8.11 13.77
CA ASN A 222 5.93 8.10 14.92
C ASN A 222 5.25 7.80 16.27
N GLY A 223 4.22 6.95 16.28
CA GLY A 223 3.47 6.61 17.50
C GLY A 223 2.36 7.58 17.88
N TYR A 224 2.17 8.68 17.15
CA TYR A 224 1.15 9.70 17.40
C TYR A 224 0.06 9.69 16.32
N ILE A 225 -1.15 10.12 16.69
CA ILE A 225 -2.27 10.31 15.75
C ILE A 225 -2.48 11.80 15.47
N PHE A 226 -2.41 12.16 14.20
CA PHE A 226 -2.79 13.48 13.69
C PHE A 226 -4.19 13.40 13.08
N GLN A 227 -5.13 14.20 13.60
CA GLN A 227 -6.53 14.14 13.21
C GLN A 227 -6.86 15.26 12.21
N TYR A 228 -7.43 14.89 11.07
CA TYR A 228 -7.91 15.80 10.03
C TYR A 228 -9.43 15.62 9.90
N ASN A 229 -10.19 16.69 10.18
CA ASN A 229 -11.65 16.69 10.08
C ASN A 229 -12.11 17.01 8.65
N THR A 230 -11.54 16.30 7.68
CA THR A 230 -11.77 16.50 6.25
C THR A 230 -11.83 15.16 5.53
N GLY A 231 -12.45 15.12 4.34
CA GLY A 231 -12.38 13.95 3.47
C GLY A 231 -10.97 13.66 2.98
N TYR A 232 -10.78 12.50 2.38
CA TYR A 232 -9.44 12.02 2.00
C TYR A 232 -8.76 12.90 0.94
N GLU A 233 -9.49 13.39 -0.04
CA GLU A 233 -8.94 14.27 -1.09
C GLU A 233 -8.42 15.61 -0.52
N ASP A 234 -9.16 16.22 0.40
CA ASP A 234 -8.76 17.48 1.02
C ASP A 234 -7.57 17.26 1.98
N TYR A 235 -7.51 16.12 2.67
CA TYR A 235 -6.33 15.71 3.42
C TYR A 235 -5.09 15.64 2.51
N LEU A 236 -5.18 15.00 1.33
CA LEU A 236 -4.06 14.94 0.39
C LEU A 236 -3.63 16.34 -0.10
N LYS A 237 -4.59 17.22 -0.40
CA LYS A 237 -4.30 18.62 -0.77
C LYS A 237 -3.58 19.36 0.36
N GLN A 238 -4.02 19.17 1.60
CA GLN A 238 -3.37 19.77 2.76
C GLN A 238 -1.94 19.24 2.94
N LYS A 239 -1.73 17.91 2.85
CA LYS A 239 -0.40 17.30 2.94
C LYS A 239 0.55 17.79 1.86
N ASN A 240 0.06 17.95 0.64
CA ASN A 240 0.88 18.50 -0.44
C ASN A 240 1.27 19.97 -0.16
N ARG A 241 0.37 20.79 0.39
CA ARG A 241 0.70 22.16 0.79
C ARG A 241 1.75 22.18 1.92
N GLU A 242 1.58 21.35 2.95
CA GLU A 242 2.54 21.21 4.05
C GLU A 242 3.93 20.80 3.53
N TYR A 243 3.97 19.87 2.56
CA TYR A 243 5.21 19.43 1.92
C TYR A 243 5.88 20.58 1.13
N GLU A 244 5.14 21.29 0.28
CA GLU A 244 5.67 22.41 -0.51
C GLU A 244 6.15 23.54 0.39
N GLN A 245 5.43 23.83 1.48
CA GLN A 245 5.86 24.81 2.47
C GLN A 245 7.17 24.40 3.15
N SER A 246 7.25 23.17 3.64
CA SER A 246 8.47 22.63 4.28
C SER A 246 9.66 22.65 3.32
N LYS A 247 9.44 22.32 2.04
CA LYS A 247 10.44 22.39 0.99
C LYS A 247 10.94 23.82 0.77
N PHE A 248 10.01 24.77 0.70
CA PHE A 248 10.35 26.18 0.53
C PHE A 248 11.18 26.71 1.71
N GLU A 249 10.78 26.40 2.95
CA GLU A 249 11.49 26.79 4.17
C GLU A 249 12.90 26.18 4.22
N TYR A 250 13.05 24.91 3.83
CA TYR A 250 14.33 24.22 3.75
C TYR A 250 15.25 24.89 2.71
N ILE A 251 14.76 25.12 1.48
CA ILE A 251 15.54 25.78 0.41
C ILE A 251 15.98 27.18 0.85
N LYS A 252 15.08 27.97 1.44
CA LYS A 252 15.37 29.30 1.95
C LYS A 252 16.46 29.29 3.02
N SER A 253 16.41 28.33 3.94
CA SER A 253 17.41 28.17 5.00
C SER A 253 18.79 27.77 4.42
N ILE A 254 18.82 26.90 3.40
CA ILE A 254 20.05 26.55 2.68
C ILE A 254 20.65 27.75 1.95
N GLU A 255 19.84 28.50 1.23
CA GLU A 255 20.30 29.72 0.55
C GLU A 255 20.87 30.75 1.53
N GLN A 256 20.21 30.94 2.67
CA GLN A 256 20.68 31.82 3.73
C GLN A 256 22.03 31.35 4.29
N ARG A 257 22.14 30.05 4.60
CA ARG A 257 23.40 29.42 5.03
C ARG A 257 24.54 29.67 4.04
N ASP A 258 24.26 29.45 2.75
CA ASP A 258 25.27 29.57 1.70
C ASP A 258 25.66 31.04 1.45
N LYS A 259 24.71 32.00 1.60
CA LYS A 259 25.03 33.45 1.61
C LYS A 259 25.95 33.82 2.76
N ILE A 260 25.67 33.37 3.99
CA ILE A 260 26.50 33.64 5.17
C ILE A 260 27.89 33.02 4.99
N LYS A 261 27.99 31.76 4.48
CA LYS A 261 29.27 31.12 4.19
C LYS A 261 30.12 31.92 3.17
N LYS A 262 29.49 32.39 2.08
CA LYS A 262 30.18 33.25 1.10
C LYS A 262 30.66 34.55 1.72
N GLN A 263 29.86 35.22 2.56
CA GLN A 263 30.26 36.43 3.26
C GLN A 263 31.43 36.19 4.21
N ILE A 264 31.43 35.10 4.96
CA ILE A 264 32.58 34.71 5.80
C ILE A 264 33.83 34.46 4.97
N GLN A 265 33.70 33.77 3.82
CA GLN A 265 34.86 33.51 2.94
C GLN A 265 35.44 34.82 2.39
N ILE A 266 34.60 35.71 1.88
CA ILE A 266 35.00 37.02 1.38
C ILE A 266 35.69 37.82 2.50
N ALA A 267 35.10 37.87 3.69
CA ALA A 267 35.70 38.57 4.84
C ALA A 267 37.06 38.00 5.25
N LYS A 268 37.25 36.65 5.21
CA LYS A 268 38.55 36.00 5.44
C LYS A 268 39.59 36.31 4.37
N GLU A 269 39.20 36.35 3.08
CA GLU A 269 40.08 36.71 1.99
C GLU A 269 40.58 38.16 2.09
N TRP A 270 39.69 39.08 2.50
CA TRP A 270 40.06 40.48 2.74
C TRP A 270 41.04 40.64 3.91
N THR A 271 40.85 39.91 5.02
CA THR A 271 41.80 39.92 6.16
C THR A 271 43.16 39.36 5.76
N ASN A 272 43.21 38.26 4.96
CA ASN A 272 44.47 37.68 4.47
C ASN A 272 45.21 38.60 3.46
N LYS A 273 44.50 39.29 2.59
CA LYS A 273 45.09 40.29 1.66
C LYS A 273 45.60 41.52 2.39
N GLY A 274 44.97 41.93 3.51
CA GLY A 274 45.46 43.02 4.36
C GLY A 274 46.78 42.71 5.02
N ASN A 275 46.98 41.47 5.46
CA ASN A 275 48.25 41.04 6.10
C ASN A 275 49.46 40.93 5.15
N ASN A 276 49.23 40.74 3.86
CA ASN A 276 50.31 40.65 2.84
C ASN A 276 50.77 42.01 2.29
N LYS A 277 50.16 43.13 2.64
CA LYS A 277 50.59 44.49 2.26
C LYS A 277 51.18 45.22 3.46
N LYS A 278 52.26 44.70 4.04
CA LYS A 278 53.13 45.48 4.93
C LYS A 278 54.10 46.29 4.10
N THR A 279 53.69 47.50 3.68
CA THR A 279 54.63 48.52 3.24
C THR A 279 54.77 49.56 4.35
N TYR A 280 56.00 49.75 4.78
CA TYR A 280 56.42 50.75 5.80
C TYR A 280 56.04 52.16 5.40
N ASN A 281 55.59 52.93 6.38
CA ASN A 281 55.47 54.37 6.56
C ASN A 281 54.04 54.89 6.63
N ASP A 282 53.65 55.12 7.86
CA ASP A 282 52.75 56.16 8.41
C ASP A 282 51.97 55.63 9.64
N ASN A 283 52.25 56.22 10.81
CA ASN A 283 51.58 55.83 12.07
C ASN A 283 50.05 55.95 12.05
N ASP A 284 49.49 56.88 11.29
CA ASP A 284 48.04 57.04 11.14
C ASP A 284 47.41 55.94 10.25
N LYS A 285 48.13 55.43 9.28
CA LYS A 285 47.65 54.31 8.44
C LYS A 285 47.66 52.97 9.21
N ILE A 286 48.57 52.82 10.17
CA ILE A 286 48.67 51.63 11.03
C ILE A 286 47.47 51.58 11.99
N ALA A 287 47.10 52.70 12.63
CA ALA A 287 45.96 52.80 13.51
C ALA A 287 44.61 52.50 12.79
N ASN A 288 44.46 53.08 11.56
CA ASN A 288 43.27 52.82 10.71
C ASN A 288 43.21 51.37 10.20
N ASN A 289 44.34 50.71 9.93
CA ASN A 289 44.37 49.30 9.53
C ASN A 289 44.03 48.37 10.72
N TYR A 290 44.51 48.64 11.92
CA TYR A 290 44.13 47.93 13.13
C TYR A 290 42.63 48.10 13.47
N ALA A 291 42.07 49.25 13.28
CA ALA A 291 40.63 49.50 13.46
C ALA A 291 39.79 48.74 12.41
N LYS A 292 40.21 48.67 11.12
CA LYS A 292 39.57 47.89 10.07
C LYS A 292 39.69 46.40 10.27
N GLU A 293 40.84 45.89 10.76
CA GLU A 293 41.03 44.51 11.10
C GLU A 293 40.15 44.09 12.27
N ARG A 294 40.05 44.86 13.36
CA ARG A 294 39.14 44.64 14.48
C ARG A 294 37.66 44.60 14.06
N THR A 295 37.22 45.48 13.18
CA THR A 295 35.87 45.49 12.62
C THR A 295 35.61 44.27 11.74
N ASN A 296 36.57 43.84 10.94
CA ASN A 296 36.44 42.64 10.13
C ASN A 296 36.41 41.35 10.97
N PHE A 297 37.25 41.21 11.99
CA PHE A 297 37.23 40.09 12.94
C PHE A 297 35.89 40.07 13.72
N GLY A 298 35.36 41.23 14.14
CA GLY A 298 34.06 41.33 14.77
C GLY A 298 32.90 40.88 13.85
N ASN A 299 32.97 41.25 12.56
CA ASN A 299 32.00 40.81 11.55
C ASN A 299 32.09 39.31 11.27
N ILE A 300 33.30 38.72 11.16
CA ILE A 300 33.48 37.27 10.98
C ILE A 300 32.92 36.53 12.18
N SER A 301 33.21 36.99 13.41
CA SER A 301 32.67 36.38 14.63
C SER A 301 31.14 36.44 14.67
N LYS A 302 30.54 37.56 14.32
CA LYS A 302 29.10 37.76 14.24
C LYS A 302 28.46 36.82 13.22
N LEU A 303 28.97 36.79 11.97
CA LEU A 303 28.50 35.88 10.92
C LEU A 303 28.68 34.41 11.27
N THR A 304 29.76 34.06 11.96
CA THR A 304 30.00 32.68 12.42
C THR A 304 28.99 32.26 13.49
N ASN A 305 28.64 33.16 14.41
CA ASN A 305 27.59 32.92 15.40
C ASN A 305 26.21 32.84 14.74
N GLU A 306 25.92 33.68 13.77
CA GLU A 306 24.69 33.63 12.99
C GLU A 306 24.57 32.30 12.23
N LEU A 307 25.67 31.80 11.64
CA LEU A 307 25.72 30.49 10.99
C LEU A 307 25.48 29.33 11.97
N LYS A 308 26.01 29.42 13.21
CA LYS A 308 25.80 28.39 14.25
C LYS A 308 24.37 28.35 14.75
N ASN A 309 23.71 29.53 14.81
CA ASN A 309 22.34 29.66 15.31
C ASN A 309 21.28 29.46 14.22
N LEU A 310 21.69 29.28 12.96
CA LEU A 310 20.78 29.02 11.85
C LEU A 310 20.29 27.57 11.94
N GLU A 311 19.05 27.40 12.37
CA GLU A 311 18.36 26.11 12.35
C GLU A 311 17.91 25.81 10.91
N ILE A 312 18.40 24.69 10.38
CA ILE A 312 17.96 24.17 9.09
C ILE A 312 16.90 23.13 9.41
N PRO A 313 15.63 23.33 8.98
CA PRO A 313 14.58 22.35 9.24
C PRO A 313 14.92 21.02 8.57
N GLU A 314 14.59 19.91 9.24
CA GLU A 314 14.70 18.58 8.63
C GLU A 314 13.70 18.46 7.48
N PHE A 315 14.19 18.24 6.29
CA PHE A 315 13.37 18.02 5.11
C PHE A 315 13.76 16.68 4.46
N LYS A 316 12.78 15.80 4.32
CA LYS A 316 12.95 14.57 3.53
C LYS A 316 12.39 14.81 2.14
N GLU A 317 13.29 14.92 1.18
CA GLU A 317 12.88 15.03 -0.22
C GLU A 317 12.18 13.73 -0.66
N LYS A 318 11.02 13.87 -1.32
CA LYS A 318 10.40 12.73 -1.99
C LYS A 318 11.36 12.28 -3.11
N LYS A 319 11.89 11.07 -2.97
CA LYS A 319 12.80 10.51 -3.96
C LYS A 319 11.98 10.13 -5.19
N THR A 320 12.08 10.92 -6.25
CA THR A 320 11.50 10.61 -7.56
C THR A 320 12.34 9.58 -8.30
N LEU A 321 11.70 8.75 -9.14
CA LEU A 321 12.39 7.81 -10.00
C LEU A 321 13.07 8.54 -11.16
N ASP A 322 14.36 8.84 -11.03
CA ASP A 322 15.18 9.35 -12.13
C ASP A 322 15.83 8.18 -12.91
N ILE A 323 15.02 7.26 -13.40
CA ILE A 323 15.46 6.08 -14.14
C ILE A 323 15.03 6.20 -15.60
N PHE A 324 16.00 6.04 -16.51
CA PHE A 324 15.74 5.99 -17.94
C PHE A 324 15.82 4.56 -18.44
N PHE A 325 14.78 4.12 -19.14
CA PHE A 325 14.76 2.86 -19.86
C PHE A 325 15.27 3.11 -21.28
N ASN A 326 16.29 2.38 -21.70
CA ASN A 326 16.80 2.47 -23.06
C ASN A 326 15.99 1.52 -23.96
N PHE A 327 15.12 2.08 -24.78
CA PHE A 327 14.44 1.36 -25.83
C PHE A 327 15.32 1.40 -27.08
N ASN A 328 16.15 0.36 -27.30
CA ASN A 328 16.93 0.29 -28.54
C ASN A 328 15.97 0.28 -29.74
N GLU A 329 16.20 1.20 -30.66
CA GLU A 329 15.43 1.37 -31.91
C GLU A 329 15.71 0.26 -32.94
N GLU A 330 16.09 -0.95 -32.52
CA GLU A 330 16.22 -2.07 -33.43
C GLU A 330 14.87 -2.32 -34.10
N LYS A 331 14.88 -2.40 -35.47
CA LYS A 331 13.71 -2.69 -36.32
C LYS A 331 13.21 -4.14 -36.20
N SER A 332 13.32 -4.75 -35.01
CA SER A 332 12.80 -6.09 -34.72
C SER A 332 11.31 -6.02 -34.41
N ASN A 333 10.56 -7.00 -34.86
CA ASN A 333 9.16 -7.14 -34.44
C ASN A 333 9.11 -7.35 -32.93
N LYS A 334 8.31 -6.53 -32.22
CA LYS A 334 8.15 -6.56 -30.76
C LYS A 334 6.70 -6.80 -30.36
N ASP A 335 5.82 -7.11 -31.31
CA ASP A 335 4.42 -7.41 -31.04
C ASP A 335 4.27 -8.81 -30.44
N ILE A 336 3.20 -9.02 -29.69
CA ILE A 336 2.85 -10.30 -29.07
C ILE A 336 1.48 -10.70 -29.60
N PHE A 337 1.38 -11.95 -30.10
CA PHE A 337 0.16 -12.51 -30.66
C PHE A 337 -0.23 -13.75 -29.88
N LEU A 338 -1.47 -13.80 -29.43
CA LEU A 338 -2.11 -14.99 -28.86
C LEU A 338 -3.09 -15.51 -29.91
N ASP A 339 -2.90 -16.77 -30.35
CA ASP A 339 -3.74 -17.40 -31.36
C ASP A 339 -4.38 -18.68 -30.83
N ASN A 340 -5.70 -18.69 -30.75
CA ASN A 340 -6.52 -19.79 -30.26
C ASN A 340 -6.01 -20.39 -28.93
N LEU A 341 -5.47 -19.53 -28.05
CA LEU A 341 -4.77 -19.93 -26.85
C LEU A 341 -5.74 -20.46 -25.80
N SER A 342 -5.47 -21.66 -25.27
CA SER A 342 -6.17 -22.23 -24.12
C SER A 342 -5.20 -22.40 -22.96
N ILE A 343 -5.58 -21.90 -21.81
CA ILE A 343 -4.74 -21.86 -20.60
C ILE A 343 -5.39 -22.62 -19.44
N GLY A 344 -4.57 -23.18 -18.58
CA GLY A 344 -5.03 -23.91 -17.40
C GLY A 344 -3.92 -24.76 -16.77
N TYR A 345 -4.30 -25.63 -15.83
CA TYR A 345 -3.39 -26.54 -15.13
C TYR A 345 -3.86 -27.98 -15.33
N ASN A 346 -2.98 -28.85 -15.77
CA ASN A 346 -3.25 -30.26 -16.05
C ASN A 346 -4.46 -30.43 -16.99
N LYS A 347 -5.57 -30.98 -16.49
CA LYS A 347 -6.83 -31.15 -17.26
C LYS A 347 -7.86 -30.07 -17.01
N ASN A 348 -7.62 -29.13 -16.08
CA ASN A 348 -8.54 -28.04 -15.79
C ASN A 348 -8.25 -26.83 -16.67
N ILE A 349 -9.07 -26.63 -17.68
CA ILE A 349 -8.97 -25.47 -18.58
C ILE A 349 -9.66 -24.29 -17.91
N LEU A 350 -8.93 -23.20 -17.73
CA LEU A 350 -9.45 -21.94 -17.17
C LEU A 350 -10.09 -21.06 -18.24
N CYS A 351 -9.39 -20.91 -19.39
CA CYS A 351 -9.89 -20.15 -20.54
C CYS A 351 -9.56 -20.88 -21.83
N LYS A 352 -10.45 -20.77 -22.82
CA LYS A 352 -10.32 -21.40 -24.15
C LYS A 352 -10.35 -20.33 -25.24
N ASN A 353 -9.66 -20.61 -26.37
CA ASN A 353 -9.75 -19.84 -27.60
C ASN A 353 -9.51 -18.33 -27.40
N LEU A 354 -8.47 -17.98 -26.65
CA LEU A 354 -8.07 -16.60 -26.47
C LEU A 354 -7.33 -16.11 -27.71
N ASN A 355 -7.85 -15.04 -28.30
CA ASN A 355 -7.21 -14.33 -29.42
C ASN A 355 -6.93 -12.90 -28.98
N LEU A 356 -5.68 -12.46 -29.01
CA LEU A 356 -5.28 -11.12 -28.61
C LEU A 356 -4.01 -10.69 -29.34
N ILE A 357 -4.04 -9.48 -29.88
CA ILE A 357 -2.87 -8.82 -30.46
C ILE A 357 -2.46 -7.69 -29.54
N ILE A 358 -1.19 -7.71 -29.12
CA ILE A 358 -0.58 -6.68 -28.26
C ILE A 358 0.50 -5.98 -29.06
N PRO A 359 0.18 -4.83 -29.66
CA PRO A 359 1.17 -4.03 -30.40
C PRO A 359 2.24 -3.47 -29.45
N PHE A 360 3.45 -3.32 -29.95
CA PHE A 360 4.52 -2.69 -29.17
C PHE A 360 4.18 -1.24 -28.78
N GLY A 361 4.47 -0.87 -27.54
CA GLY A 361 4.16 0.45 -27.00
C GLY A 361 2.71 0.61 -26.51
N SER A 362 1.90 -0.46 -26.57
CA SER A 362 0.53 -0.42 -26.03
C SER A 362 0.50 -0.70 -24.53
N SER A 363 -0.52 -0.16 -23.86
CA SER A 363 -0.86 -0.45 -22.49
C SER A 363 -2.08 -1.35 -22.44
N VAL A 364 -1.93 -2.56 -21.89
CA VAL A 364 -2.97 -3.59 -21.83
C VAL A 364 -3.34 -3.86 -20.38
N ASN A 365 -4.63 -3.79 -20.05
CA ASN A 365 -5.13 -4.23 -18.75
C ASN A 365 -6.00 -5.48 -18.91
N ILE A 366 -5.59 -6.58 -18.25
CA ILE A 366 -6.34 -7.83 -18.23
C ILE A 366 -7.25 -7.82 -17.00
N VAL A 367 -8.56 -7.85 -17.24
CA VAL A 367 -9.59 -7.83 -16.21
C VAL A 367 -10.38 -9.14 -16.19
N GLY A 368 -10.93 -9.48 -15.03
CA GLY A 368 -11.74 -10.69 -14.85
C GLY A 368 -11.91 -11.00 -13.37
N SER A 369 -12.87 -11.87 -13.06
CA SER A 369 -13.10 -12.31 -11.67
C SER A 369 -11.88 -13.03 -11.10
N ASN A 370 -11.80 -13.12 -9.77
CA ASN A 370 -10.74 -13.90 -9.13
C ASN A 370 -10.86 -15.38 -9.54
N GLY A 371 -9.71 -16.01 -9.80
CA GLY A 371 -9.66 -17.38 -10.32
C GLY A 371 -9.96 -17.53 -11.82
N SER A 372 -10.21 -16.45 -12.57
CA SER A 372 -10.47 -16.51 -14.02
C SER A 372 -9.24 -16.85 -14.87
N GLY A 373 -8.05 -16.95 -14.28
CA GLY A 373 -6.82 -17.30 -15.00
C GLY A 373 -5.95 -16.12 -15.41
N LYS A 374 -6.14 -14.91 -14.86
CA LYS A 374 -5.34 -13.71 -15.19
C LYS A 374 -3.84 -13.93 -15.04
N SER A 375 -3.38 -14.33 -13.86
CA SER A 375 -1.96 -14.61 -13.60
C SER A 375 -1.45 -15.82 -14.39
N THR A 376 -2.32 -16.82 -14.68
CA THR A 376 -1.99 -17.95 -15.55
C THR A 376 -1.71 -17.49 -16.98
N LEU A 377 -2.53 -16.57 -17.52
CA LEU A 377 -2.30 -15.96 -18.83
C LEU A 377 -0.96 -15.22 -18.87
N LEU A 378 -0.67 -14.38 -17.89
CA LEU A 378 0.62 -13.67 -17.81
C LEU A 378 1.81 -14.63 -17.77
N LYS A 379 1.73 -15.70 -16.94
CA LYS A 379 2.76 -16.74 -16.86
C LYS A 379 2.91 -17.54 -18.16
N THR A 380 1.81 -17.73 -18.89
CA THR A 380 1.85 -18.38 -20.23
C THR A 380 2.51 -17.47 -21.25
N ILE A 381 2.23 -16.17 -21.26
CA ILE A 381 2.91 -15.19 -22.13
C ILE A 381 4.43 -15.16 -21.81
N LEU A 382 4.81 -15.25 -20.55
CA LEU A 382 6.22 -15.33 -20.12
C LEU A 382 6.91 -16.65 -20.47
N GLY A 383 6.16 -17.67 -20.93
CA GLY A 383 6.70 -19.02 -21.17
C GLY A 383 7.00 -19.82 -19.90
N ILE A 384 6.54 -19.37 -18.72
CA ILE A 384 6.70 -20.09 -17.45
C ILE A 384 5.75 -21.30 -17.41
N ILE A 385 4.55 -21.16 -17.98
CA ILE A 385 3.53 -22.21 -18.08
C ILE A 385 3.27 -22.48 -19.55
N ASN A 386 3.29 -23.75 -19.94
CA ASN A 386 2.95 -24.11 -21.32
C ASN A 386 1.43 -23.98 -21.55
N PRO A 387 0.99 -23.47 -22.71
CA PRO A 387 -0.42 -23.47 -23.07
C PRO A 387 -0.96 -24.91 -23.21
N ILE A 388 -2.25 -25.09 -22.94
CA ILE A 388 -2.93 -26.37 -23.18
C ILE A 388 -3.13 -26.59 -24.68
N SER A 389 -3.49 -25.54 -25.42
CA SER A 389 -3.58 -25.53 -26.87
C SER A 389 -3.40 -24.10 -27.38
N GLY A 390 -3.19 -23.93 -28.69
CA GLY A 390 -2.90 -22.64 -29.32
C GLY A 390 -1.44 -22.24 -29.22
N ILE A 391 -1.14 -21.01 -29.64
CA ILE A 391 0.24 -20.53 -29.79
C ILE A 391 0.36 -19.13 -29.20
N VAL A 392 1.50 -18.88 -28.52
CA VAL A 392 1.95 -17.54 -28.14
C VAL A 392 3.13 -17.18 -29.04
N ASN A 393 2.93 -16.25 -29.95
CA ASN A 393 3.98 -15.73 -30.84
C ASN A 393 4.55 -14.45 -30.23
N ILE A 394 5.83 -14.48 -29.87
CA ILE A 394 6.54 -13.36 -29.26
C ILE A 394 7.53 -12.80 -30.27
N GLY A 395 7.47 -11.52 -30.55
CA GLY A 395 8.41 -10.85 -31.44
C GLY A 395 9.86 -11.00 -30.96
N SER A 396 10.80 -11.17 -31.89
CA SER A 396 12.22 -11.48 -31.65
C SER A 396 12.95 -10.42 -30.79
N GLY A 397 12.44 -9.18 -30.77
CA GLY A 397 13.01 -8.07 -29.98
C GLY A 397 12.45 -7.90 -28.60
N VAL A 398 11.53 -8.76 -28.15
CA VAL A 398 10.86 -8.65 -26.84
C VAL A 398 11.82 -9.05 -25.73
N ARG A 399 11.90 -8.18 -24.70
CA ARG A 399 12.60 -8.42 -23.43
C ARG A 399 11.63 -8.16 -22.29
N PHE A 400 11.17 -9.22 -21.66
CA PHE A 400 10.22 -9.15 -20.58
C PHE A 400 10.84 -8.68 -19.26
N GLY A 401 10.12 -7.83 -18.54
CA GLY A 401 10.29 -7.58 -17.13
C GLY A 401 9.02 -7.98 -16.40
N TYR A 402 9.13 -8.77 -15.36
CA TYR A 402 8.00 -9.25 -14.58
C TYR A 402 8.11 -8.76 -13.14
N ILE A 403 7.07 -8.10 -12.68
CA ILE A 403 6.88 -7.77 -11.26
C ILE A 403 5.53 -8.35 -10.84
N SER A 404 5.54 -9.15 -9.80
CA SER A 404 4.34 -9.64 -9.13
C SER A 404 4.40 -9.29 -7.65
N GLN A 405 3.29 -9.47 -6.96
CA GLN A 405 3.25 -9.34 -5.51
C GLN A 405 4.33 -10.21 -4.85
N ASN A 406 4.45 -11.48 -5.23
CA ASN A 406 5.43 -12.41 -4.65
C ASN A 406 6.87 -11.92 -4.85
N THR A 407 7.22 -11.37 -6.02
CA THR A 407 8.59 -10.87 -6.27
C THR A 407 8.97 -9.68 -5.41
N LEU A 408 8.00 -8.91 -4.93
CA LEU A 408 8.24 -7.80 -4.01
C LEU A 408 8.34 -8.26 -2.55
N GLU A 409 7.74 -9.40 -2.21
CA GLU A 409 7.69 -9.97 -0.86
C GLU A 409 8.77 -11.04 -0.61
N GLU A 410 9.46 -11.54 -1.67
CA GLU A 410 10.48 -12.56 -1.53
C GLU A 410 11.59 -12.14 -0.57
N ASN A 411 11.88 -13.02 0.41
CA ASN A 411 13.03 -12.90 1.29
C ASN A 411 14.25 -13.53 0.63
N ILE A 412 14.99 -12.71 -0.10
CA ILE A 412 16.23 -13.13 -0.79
C ILE A 412 17.40 -12.75 0.10
N ASP A 413 18.18 -13.76 0.54
CA ASP A 413 19.37 -13.57 1.37
C ASP A 413 20.62 -13.31 0.52
N GLU A 414 20.48 -12.43 -0.46
CA GLU A 414 21.58 -11.94 -1.29
C GLU A 414 21.81 -10.45 -1.05
N SER A 415 23.05 -10.00 -1.34
CA SER A 415 23.32 -8.56 -1.31
C SER A 415 22.56 -7.83 -2.41
N ILE A 416 22.24 -6.55 -2.19
CA ILE A 416 21.58 -5.70 -3.20
C ILE A 416 22.36 -5.73 -4.52
N TYR A 417 23.69 -5.65 -4.45
CA TYR A 417 24.53 -5.70 -5.64
C TYR A 417 24.41 -7.03 -6.38
N SER A 418 24.53 -8.18 -5.68
CA SER A 418 24.39 -9.52 -6.28
C SER A 418 23.03 -9.68 -6.94
N TYR A 419 21.96 -9.24 -6.27
CA TYR A 419 20.61 -9.29 -6.79
C TYR A 419 20.43 -8.48 -8.09
N LEU A 420 21.01 -7.28 -8.15
CA LEU A 420 20.93 -6.41 -9.33
C LEU A 420 21.67 -6.98 -10.54
N VAL A 421 22.81 -7.63 -10.33
CA VAL A 421 23.66 -8.16 -11.43
C VAL A 421 23.31 -9.59 -11.82
N TYR A 422 22.47 -10.27 -11.04
CA TYR A 422 22.07 -11.65 -11.33
C TYR A 422 21.40 -11.78 -12.70
N GLY A 423 21.91 -12.68 -13.53
CA GLY A 423 21.40 -12.93 -14.88
C GLY A 423 21.92 -11.99 -15.97
N ILE A 424 22.86 -11.06 -15.66
CA ILE A 424 23.43 -10.13 -16.63
C ILE A 424 24.79 -10.66 -17.14
N ASN A 425 24.89 -10.98 -18.43
CA ASN A 425 26.10 -11.57 -19.03
C ASN A 425 27.30 -10.60 -19.11
N LYS A 426 27.06 -9.29 -19.28
CA LYS A 426 28.10 -8.26 -19.33
C LYS A 426 27.72 -7.14 -18.37
N ILE A 427 28.42 -7.09 -17.22
CA ILE A 427 28.16 -6.14 -16.17
C ILE A 427 28.99 -4.87 -16.39
N ASP A 428 28.32 -3.76 -16.65
CA ASP A 428 28.91 -2.43 -16.53
C ASP A 428 28.75 -1.94 -15.09
N LYS A 429 29.81 -2.10 -14.29
CA LYS A 429 29.82 -1.71 -12.89
C LYS A 429 29.45 -0.23 -12.70
N SER A 430 29.89 0.65 -13.60
CA SER A 430 29.62 2.08 -13.51
C SER A 430 28.11 2.35 -13.65
N LYS A 431 27.45 1.65 -14.58
CA LYS A 431 26.00 1.75 -14.79
C LYS A 431 25.22 1.24 -13.58
N VAL A 432 25.64 0.12 -12.96
CA VAL A 432 25.01 -0.42 -11.75
C VAL A 432 25.10 0.59 -10.61
N PHE A 433 26.29 1.14 -10.31
CA PHE A 433 26.47 2.13 -9.25
C PHE A 433 25.71 3.43 -9.51
N MET A 434 25.67 3.89 -10.76
CA MET A 434 24.87 5.05 -11.14
C MET A 434 23.38 4.82 -10.86
N LEU A 435 22.84 3.64 -11.22
CA LEU A 435 21.45 3.32 -10.95
C LEU A 435 21.17 3.14 -9.45
N MET A 436 22.07 2.50 -8.71
CA MET A 436 21.95 2.41 -7.24
C MET A 436 21.82 3.81 -6.60
N ASN A 437 22.69 4.74 -6.99
CA ASN A 437 22.63 6.12 -6.50
C ASN A 437 21.30 6.80 -6.87
N LYS A 438 20.82 6.61 -8.10
CA LYS A 438 19.54 7.16 -8.57
C LYS A 438 18.32 6.64 -7.79
N ILE A 439 18.35 5.38 -7.37
CA ILE A 439 17.29 4.81 -6.51
C ILE A 439 17.50 5.12 -5.01
N GLY A 440 18.54 5.90 -4.69
CA GLY A 440 18.84 6.32 -3.33
C GLY A 440 19.48 5.27 -2.44
N ILE A 441 20.15 4.29 -3.04
CA ILE A 441 21.02 3.30 -2.37
C ILE A 441 22.45 3.74 -2.53
N ASN A 442 23.10 4.08 -1.42
CA ASN A 442 24.50 4.51 -1.43
C ASN A 442 25.44 3.33 -1.72
N ASN A 443 26.65 3.63 -2.22
CA ASN A 443 27.65 2.60 -2.49
C ASN A 443 28.08 1.81 -1.24
N GLU A 444 27.94 2.39 -0.06
CA GLU A 444 28.21 1.74 1.24
C GLU A 444 27.16 0.65 1.54
N ASP A 445 25.93 0.83 1.08
CA ASP A 445 24.81 -0.07 1.31
C ASP A 445 24.74 -1.24 0.32
N LYS A 446 25.63 -1.32 -0.67
CA LYS A 446 25.64 -2.35 -1.72
C LYS A 446 25.67 -3.79 -1.19
N ASN A 447 26.27 -3.98 -0.02
CA ASN A 447 26.41 -5.28 0.64
C ASN A 447 25.26 -5.60 1.61
N LYS A 448 24.31 -4.68 1.83
CA LYS A 448 23.11 -4.98 2.62
C LYS A 448 22.32 -6.09 1.96
N LEU A 449 21.71 -6.94 2.78
CA LEU A 449 20.84 -8.01 2.29
C LEU A 449 19.54 -7.42 1.74
N TYR A 450 19.08 -7.95 0.61
CA TYR A 450 17.80 -7.56 0.02
C TYR A 450 16.63 -7.79 0.99
N SER A 451 16.70 -8.87 1.80
CA SER A 451 15.68 -9.20 2.81
C SER A 451 15.50 -8.14 3.90
N THR A 452 16.54 -7.30 4.15
CA THR A 452 16.47 -6.23 5.17
C THR A 452 15.84 -4.93 4.68
N LEU A 453 15.56 -4.83 3.37
CA LEU A 453 15.00 -3.63 2.76
C LEU A 453 13.52 -3.45 3.09
N SER A 454 13.09 -2.19 3.24
CA SER A 454 11.68 -1.83 3.29
C SER A 454 10.96 -2.14 1.95
N PRO A 455 9.64 -2.30 1.93
CA PRO A 455 8.89 -2.52 0.69
C PRO A 455 9.16 -1.47 -0.40
N GLY A 456 9.24 -0.19 -0.05
CA GLY A 456 9.60 0.88 -0.97
C GLY A 456 11.01 0.76 -1.53
N GLU A 457 12.00 0.40 -0.70
CA GLU A 457 13.37 0.16 -1.16
C GLU A 457 13.46 -1.07 -2.05
N ARG A 458 12.77 -2.16 -1.72
CA ARG A 458 12.68 -3.35 -2.58
C ARG A 458 12.09 -3.00 -3.95
N THR A 459 11.02 -2.22 -3.97
CA THR A 459 10.40 -1.75 -5.22
C THR A 459 11.38 -0.96 -6.06
N ARG A 460 12.16 -0.04 -5.48
CA ARG A 460 13.21 0.72 -6.18
C ARG A 460 14.29 -0.19 -6.77
N VAL A 461 14.77 -1.17 -6.00
CA VAL A 461 15.77 -2.14 -6.46
C VAL A 461 15.23 -2.97 -7.63
N ASN A 462 13.98 -3.43 -7.57
CA ASN A 462 13.35 -4.16 -8.68
C ASN A 462 13.24 -3.29 -9.94
N ILE A 463 12.84 -2.03 -9.82
CA ILE A 463 12.78 -1.11 -10.96
C ILE A 463 14.18 -0.88 -11.57
N ALA A 464 15.20 -0.73 -10.74
CA ALA A 464 16.58 -0.62 -11.22
C ALA A 464 17.06 -1.88 -11.97
N LYS A 465 16.68 -3.07 -11.48
CA LYS A 465 16.95 -4.36 -12.15
C LYS A 465 16.30 -4.43 -13.53
N LEU A 466 15.06 -3.97 -13.66
CA LEU A 466 14.37 -3.88 -14.96
C LEU A 466 15.13 -2.96 -15.94
N ALA A 467 15.60 -1.82 -15.47
CA ALA A 467 16.36 -0.88 -16.30
C ALA A 467 17.72 -1.44 -16.72
N LEU A 468 18.41 -2.20 -15.84
CA LEU A 468 19.65 -2.88 -16.17
C LEU A 468 19.49 -3.94 -17.27
N ASN A 469 18.36 -4.66 -17.25
CA ASN A 469 18.05 -5.70 -18.20
C ASN A 469 17.50 -5.16 -19.55
N ASN A 470 17.43 -3.84 -19.73
CA ASN A 470 16.89 -3.18 -20.92
C ASN A 470 15.51 -3.75 -21.32
N VAL A 471 14.64 -3.91 -20.34
CA VAL A 471 13.26 -4.39 -20.50
C VAL A 471 12.49 -3.46 -21.43
N ASN A 472 11.72 -4.03 -22.35
CA ASN A 472 10.86 -3.27 -23.28
C ASN A 472 9.38 -3.72 -23.25
N VAL A 473 9.09 -4.85 -22.60
CA VAL A 473 7.74 -5.29 -22.27
C VAL A 473 7.66 -5.54 -20.77
N LEU A 474 6.85 -4.76 -20.08
CA LEU A 474 6.67 -4.82 -18.62
C LEU A 474 5.38 -5.55 -18.29
N ILE A 475 5.48 -6.61 -17.52
CA ILE A 475 4.34 -7.38 -17.03
C ILE A 475 4.18 -7.12 -15.53
N LEU A 476 2.98 -6.63 -15.13
CA LEU A 476 2.64 -6.26 -13.76
C LEU A 476 1.43 -7.07 -13.28
N ASP A 477 1.66 -8.02 -12.35
CA ASP A 477 0.64 -8.94 -11.85
C ASP A 477 0.24 -8.57 -10.42
N GLU A 478 -0.90 -7.88 -10.27
CA GLU A 478 -1.48 -7.43 -9.00
C GLU A 478 -0.49 -6.70 -8.08
N VAL A 479 0.43 -5.92 -8.68
CA VAL A 479 1.52 -5.24 -7.97
C VAL A 479 1.05 -4.17 -6.97
N THR A 480 -0.22 -3.78 -7.03
CA THR A 480 -0.79 -2.77 -6.13
C THR A 480 -1.25 -3.32 -4.78
N ASN A 481 -1.33 -4.65 -4.64
CA ASN A 481 -1.76 -5.29 -3.40
C ASN A 481 -0.62 -5.26 -2.37
N HIS A 482 -0.95 -4.97 -1.12
CA HIS A 482 -0.03 -4.98 0.04
C HIS A 482 1.15 -3.99 -0.03
N LEU A 483 1.24 -3.14 -1.06
CA LEU A 483 2.23 -2.08 -1.12
C LEU A 483 1.82 -0.89 -0.24
N ASP A 484 2.81 -0.28 0.38
CA ASP A 484 2.59 1.01 1.06
C ASP A 484 2.48 2.17 0.05
N SER A 485 2.07 3.33 0.53
CA SER A 485 1.89 4.51 -0.30
C SER A 485 3.17 4.93 -1.04
N GLU A 486 4.35 4.74 -0.44
CA GLU A 486 5.63 5.05 -1.07
C GLU A 486 5.93 4.11 -2.23
N ALA A 487 5.77 2.79 -2.04
CA ALA A 487 5.96 1.80 -3.09
C ALA A 487 4.94 1.95 -4.23
N LEU A 488 3.69 2.28 -3.90
CA LEU A 488 2.65 2.57 -4.90
C LEU A 488 2.98 3.80 -5.74
N GLU A 489 3.44 4.90 -5.13
CA GLU A 489 3.88 6.09 -5.88
C GLU A 489 5.00 5.74 -6.86
N LEU A 490 5.95 4.89 -6.47
CA LEU A 490 7.04 4.44 -7.36
C LEU A 490 6.53 3.62 -8.56
N ILE A 491 5.54 2.74 -8.35
CA ILE A 491 4.90 2.01 -9.46
C ILE A 491 4.15 2.98 -10.39
N TYR A 492 3.47 3.97 -9.85
CA TYR A 492 2.79 5.00 -10.65
C TYR A 492 3.78 5.83 -11.48
N GLU A 493 4.94 6.19 -10.91
CA GLU A 493 6.01 6.87 -11.64
C GLU A 493 6.62 5.97 -12.71
N LEU A 494 6.85 4.68 -12.41
CA LEU A 494 7.33 3.71 -13.38
C LEU A 494 6.42 3.66 -14.61
N ILE A 495 5.10 3.52 -14.41
CA ILE A 495 4.12 3.47 -15.50
C ILE A 495 4.18 4.74 -16.37
N LYS A 496 4.31 5.92 -15.78
CA LYS A 496 4.37 7.20 -16.50
C LYS A 496 5.64 7.34 -17.35
N VAL A 497 6.76 6.82 -16.86
CA VAL A 497 8.08 6.97 -17.52
C VAL A 497 8.34 5.84 -18.54
N PHE A 498 7.71 4.67 -18.35
CA PHE A 498 7.95 3.52 -19.20
C PHE A 498 7.25 3.68 -20.56
N LYS A 499 8.03 3.74 -21.65
CA LYS A 499 7.52 3.94 -23.03
C LYS A 499 7.39 2.64 -23.84
N GLY A 500 7.66 1.48 -23.24
CA GLY A 500 7.47 0.18 -23.87
C GLY A 500 6.04 -0.34 -23.70
N THR A 501 5.84 -1.61 -24.02
CA THR A 501 4.54 -2.28 -23.81
C THR A 501 4.35 -2.58 -22.32
N ILE A 502 3.17 -2.27 -21.78
CA ILE A 502 2.77 -2.64 -20.43
C ILE A 502 1.60 -3.61 -20.50
N ILE A 503 1.75 -4.78 -19.90
CA ILE A 503 0.67 -5.76 -19.72
C ILE A 503 0.42 -5.89 -18.23
N SER A 504 -0.77 -5.55 -17.78
CA SER A 504 -1.04 -5.51 -16.35
C SER A 504 -2.32 -6.22 -15.96
N VAL A 505 -2.34 -6.71 -14.72
CA VAL A 505 -3.52 -7.14 -13.99
C VAL A 505 -3.61 -6.27 -12.75
N SER A 506 -4.64 -5.46 -12.63
CA SER A 506 -4.90 -4.67 -11.43
C SER A 506 -6.38 -4.35 -11.28
N HIS A 507 -6.87 -4.44 -10.04
CA HIS A 507 -8.19 -4.00 -9.63
C HIS A 507 -8.18 -2.58 -9.03
N ASN A 508 -6.99 -2.01 -8.83
CA ASN A 508 -6.84 -0.66 -8.29
C ASN A 508 -7.25 0.38 -9.34
N ARG A 509 -8.25 1.19 -9.01
CA ARG A 509 -8.83 2.17 -9.95
C ARG A 509 -7.85 3.29 -10.29
N LYS A 510 -7.13 3.83 -9.28
CA LYS A 510 -6.12 4.88 -9.48
C LYS A 510 -4.97 4.41 -10.37
N TYR A 511 -4.53 3.16 -10.19
CA TYR A 511 -3.57 2.52 -11.07
C TYR A 511 -4.06 2.50 -12.51
N ASN A 512 -5.32 2.08 -12.74
CA ASN A 512 -5.91 1.99 -14.07
C ASN A 512 -6.12 3.37 -14.71
N GLU A 513 -6.45 4.40 -13.94
CA GLU A 513 -6.50 5.79 -14.42
C GLU A 513 -5.13 6.29 -14.89
N ILE A 514 -4.05 5.97 -14.15
CA ILE A 514 -2.69 6.37 -14.50
C ILE A 514 -2.17 5.58 -15.70
N LEU A 515 -2.43 4.26 -15.74
CA LEU A 515 -2.05 3.38 -16.86
C LEU A 515 -2.74 3.80 -18.16
N ASN A 516 -3.99 4.27 -18.07
CA ASN A 516 -4.85 4.65 -19.19
C ASN A 516 -4.76 3.62 -20.35
N PRO A 517 -5.23 2.37 -20.14
CA PRO A 517 -4.93 1.26 -21.04
C PRO A 517 -5.54 1.47 -22.42
N ASN A 518 -4.73 1.26 -23.46
CA ASN A 518 -5.21 1.27 -24.85
C ASN A 518 -6.12 0.07 -25.13
N ILE A 519 -5.85 -1.07 -24.46
CA ILE A 519 -6.57 -2.32 -24.62
C ILE A 519 -7.01 -2.80 -23.23
N THR A 520 -8.30 -3.06 -23.08
CA THR A 520 -8.83 -3.74 -21.88
C THR A 520 -9.38 -5.09 -22.32
N PHE A 521 -8.73 -6.16 -21.84
CA PHE A 521 -9.10 -7.53 -22.19
C PHE A 521 -9.81 -8.22 -21.02
N ASN A 522 -11.09 -8.58 -21.20
CA ASN A 522 -11.91 -9.19 -20.15
C ASN A 522 -12.00 -10.70 -20.34
N LEU A 523 -11.30 -11.46 -19.48
CA LEU A 523 -11.29 -12.93 -19.52
C LEU A 523 -12.66 -13.59 -19.32
N ASN A 524 -13.64 -12.89 -18.75
CA ASN A 524 -14.98 -13.44 -18.57
C ASN A 524 -15.89 -13.23 -19.79
N LYS A 525 -15.61 -12.22 -20.64
CA LYS A 525 -16.49 -11.78 -21.75
C LYS A 525 -15.87 -11.90 -23.12
N ASP A 526 -14.56 -11.77 -23.24
CA ASP A 526 -13.87 -11.64 -24.52
C ASP A 526 -13.23 -12.96 -25.01
N VAL A 527 -13.54 -14.07 -24.34
CA VAL A 527 -13.01 -15.42 -24.61
C VAL A 527 -13.34 -15.93 -26.02
N ASN A 528 -14.30 -15.34 -26.74
CA ASN A 528 -14.72 -15.76 -28.09
C ASN A 528 -14.78 -14.61 -29.11
N LYS A 529 -14.14 -13.47 -28.81
CA LYS A 529 -14.10 -12.36 -29.77
C LYS A 529 -12.80 -12.38 -30.56
N ASP A 530 -12.91 -12.50 -31.87
CA ASP A 530 -11.81 -12.20 -32.77
C ASP A 530 -11.56 -10.68 -32.72
N PHE A 531 -10.51 -10.27 -32.05
CA PHE A 531 -10.02 -8.89 -32.12
C PHE A 531 -9.30 -8.73 -33.47
N LYS A 532 -10.01 -8.15 -34.45
CA LYS A 532 -9.46 -7.72 -35.73
C LYS A 532 -8.67 -6.43 -35.59
#